data_cfea477ad915596fe3162ef4722dc311
#
_entry.id   cfea477ad915596fe3162ef4722dc311
#
_cell.length_a   1.000
_cell.length_b   1.000
_cell.length_c   1.000
_cell.angle_alpha   90.00
_cell.angle_beta   90.00
_cell.angle_gamma   90.00
#
_symmetry.space_group_name_H-M   'P 1'
#
loop_
_entity.id
_entity.type
_entity.pdbx_description
1 polymer ?
#
loop_
_entity_poly.entity_id
_entity_poly.type
_entity_poly.pdbx_seq_one_letter_code
_entity_poly.pdbx_strand_id
1 'polypeptide(L)'
;MNGGAAEKYNDLAEGFAEQTWANLAFDMRRRLILATTWGKALHVGDSVVEFGCGDGYLAQLFVQGGFHYRGLDLSPRMVAVAERRLAAAELTASFLAVDIDQLSLTQPVDAAVSYMGAFFTFIHDPLTLLQRIRPYIRKKIIVDLNPRGRITIPNAMDMLKTAGFENVAWRPFFVPVTMKLPAAALRTLSLCEGVPVLRSLPLRWKFNVLLKGEVD
;
A
#
# COMPACT_ATOMS: atom_id res chain seq x y z
N MET A 1 4.00 5.41 20.67
CA MET A 1 2.90 4.82 21.47
C MET A 1 1.80 4.30 20.53
N ASN A 2 2.06 3.15 19.88
CA ASN A 2 1.14 2.52 18.90
C ASN A 2 0.34 1.34 19.51
N GLY A 3 0.35 1.15 20.86
CA GLY A 3 -0.28 0.01 21.51
C GLY A 3 -1.78 -0.12 21.22
N GLY A 4 -2.53 0.98 21.22
CA GLY A 4 -3.96 0.96 20.90
C GLY A 4 -4.27 0.65 19.43
N ALA A 5 -3.36 0.96 18.49
CA ALA A 5 -3.54 0.58 17.09
C ALA A 5 -3.32 -0.93 16.90
N ALA A 6 -2.26 -1.48 17.49
CA ALA A 6 -1.98 -2.91 17.44
C ALA A 6 -3.13 -3.74 18.02
N GLU A 7 -3.66 -3.36 19.19
CA GLU A 7 -4.80 -4.01 19.83
C GLU A 7 -6.04 -4.01 18.96
N LYS A 8 -6.41 -2.83 18.41
CA LYS A 8 -7.54 -2.71 17.48
C LYS A 8 -7.42 -3.63 16.27
N TYR A 9 -6.24 -3.70 15.65
CA TYR A 9 -6.04 -4.54 14.48
C TYR A 9 -5.88 -6.03 14.82
N ASN A 10 -5.44 -6.36 16.03
CA ASN A 10 -5.51 -7.73 16.53
C ASN A 10 -6.96 -8.23 16.58
N ASP A 11 -7.90 -7.40 17.06
CA ASP A 11 -9.32 -7.78 17.16
C ASP A 11 -9.99 -7.94 15.79
N LEU A 12 -9.55 -7.17 14.81
CA LEU A 12 -10.11 -7.18 13.45
C LEU A 12 -9.46 -8.18 12.50
N ALA A 13 -8.40 -8.89 12.91
CA ALA A 13 -7.54 -9.63 11.98
C ALA A 13 -8.26 -10.72 11.18
N GLU A 14 -9.20 -11.44 11.81
CA GLU A 14 -9.94 -12.51 11.12
C GLU A 14 -10.95 -11.92 10.11
N GLY A 15 -10.70 -12.16 8.81
CA GLY A 15 -11.55 -11.66 7.73
C GLY A 15 -11.50 -10.14 7.53
N PHE A 16 -10.40 -9.50 7.92
CA PHE A 16 -10.25 -8.04 7.84
C PHE A 16 -10.47 -7.50 6.43
N ALA A 17 -9.84 -8.09 5.43
CA ALA A 17 -10.00 -7.63 4.07
C ALA A 17 -11.44 -7.78 3.58
N GLU A 18 -12.06 -8.92 3.79
CA GLU A 18 -13.43 -9.23 3.37
C GLU A 18 -14.47 -8.32 4.05
N GLN A 19 -14.25 -7.94 5.29
CA GLN A 19 -15.14 -7.05 6.05
C GLN A 19 -14.94 -5.57 5.71
N THR A 20 -13.72 -5.19 5.32
CA THR A 20 -13.36 -3.79 5.09
C THR A 20 -13.73 -3.34 3.68
N TRP A 21 -13.53 -4.20 2.67
CA TRP A 21 -13.72 -3.81 1.26
C TRP A 21 -14.95 -4.43 0.62
N ALA A 22 -15.89 -3.60 0.21
CA ALA A 22 -17.06 -4.04 -0.53
C ALA A 22 -16.71 -4.60 -1.94
N ASN A 23 -15.59 -4.16 -2.54
CA ASN A 23 -15.13 -4.55 -3.87
C ASN A 23 -13.71 -5.17 -3.82
N LEU A 24 -13.43 -5.98 -2.80
CA LEU A 24 -12.10 -6.46 -2.42
C LEU A 24 -11.28 -6.99 -3.61
N ALA A 25 -11.77 -7.97 -4.33
CA ALA A 25 -11.00 -8.60 -5.42
C ALA A 25 -10.65 -7.61 -6.54
N PHE A 26 -11.56 -6.68 -6.86
CA PHE A 26 -11.31 -5.64 -7.85
C PHE A 26 -10.25 -4.65 -7.35
N ASP A 27 -10.40 -4.15 -6.12
CA ASP A 27 -9.50 -3.16 -5.54
C ASP A 27 -8.08 -3.72 -5.39
N MET A 28 -7.93 -4.93 -4.89
CA MET A 28 -6.61 -5.53 -4.66
C MET A 28 -5.91 -5.85 -5.98
N ARG A 29 -6.62 -6.37 -6.98
CA ARG A 29 -6.04 -6.57 -8.33
C ARG A 29 -5.59 -5.25 -8.94
N ARG A 30 -6.37 -4.19 -8.79
CA ARG A 30 -6.02 -2.87 -9.30
C ARG A 30 -4.78 -2.30 -8.59
N ARG A 31 -4.66 -2.46 -7.27
CA ARG A 31 -3.47 -2.08 -6.50
C ARG A 31 -2.24 -2.84 -6.98
N LEU A 32 -2.34 -4.14 -7.19
CA LEU A 32 -1.28 -4.94 -7.78
C LEU A 32 -0.87 -4.42 -9.17
N ILE A 33 -1.81 -4.19 -10.08
CA ILE A 33 -1.53 -3.67 -11.42
C ILE A 33 -0.80 -2.32 -11.32
N LEU A 34 -1.27 -1.40 -10.48
CA LEU A 34 -0.61 -0.10 -10.29
C LEU A 34 0.76 -0.23 -9.64
N ALA A 35 0.90 -1.11 -8.65
CA ALA A 35 2.18 -1.38 -8.03
C ALA A 35 3.19 -1.92 -9.05
N THR A 36 2.77 -2.73 -9.98
CA THR A 36 3.67 -3.35 -10.96
C THR A 36 3.94 -2.47 -12.17
N THR A 37 2.96 -1.68 -12.66
CA THR A 37 3.04 -0.99 -13.95
C THR A 37 3.21 0.54 -13.85
N TRP A 38 2.76 1.18 -12.77
CA TRP A 38 2.84 2.64 -12.67
C TRP A 38 4.25 3.10 -12.31
N GLY A 39 4.90 3.82 -13.23
CA GLY A 39 6.31 4.20 -13.16
C GLY A 39 7.25 3.08 -13.59
N LYS A 40 8.42 2.97 -12.96
CA LYS A 40 9.37 1.87 -13.25
C LYS A 40 8.67 0.52 -13.06
N ALA A 41 8.61 -0.27 -14.13
CA ALA A 41 7.88 -1.54 -14.12
C ALA A 41 8.55 -2.57 -13.19
N LEU A 42 7.74 -3.38 -12.53
CA LEU A 42 8.20 -4.57 -11.84
C LEU A 42 7.99 -5.80 -12.74
N HIS A 43 8.94 -6.72 -12.66
CA HIS A 43 8.96 -7.96 -13.42
C HIS A 43 8.88 -9.16 -12.46
N VAL A 44 8.48 -10.30 -12.96
CA VAL A 44 8.54 -11.57 -12.22
C VAL A 44 9.93 -11.76 -11.63
N GLY A 45 10.02 -12.12 -10.35
CA GLY A 45 11.25 -12.23 -9.60
C GLY A 45 11.71 -10.96 -8.86
N ASP A 46 11.09 -9.79 -9.14
CA ASP A 46 11.39 -8.60 -8.35
C ASP A 46 10.89 -8.74 -6.89
N SER A 47 11.58 -8.06 -6.00
CA SER A 47 11.30 -8.08 -4.56
C SER A 47 10.42 -6.90 -4.14
N VAL A 48 9.39 -7.19 -3.35
CA VAL A 48 8.43 -6.19 -2.84
C VAL A 48 8.34 -6.28 -1.33
N VAL A 49 8.44 -5.14 -0.66
CA VAL A 49 8.09 -5.01 0.77
C VAL A 49 6.80 -4.22 0.93
N GLU A 50 5.87 -4.72 1.73
CA GLU A 50 4.63 -4.01 2.06
C GLU A 50 4.64 -3.57 3.54
N PHE A 51 4.40 -2.28 3.77
CA PHE A 51 4.22 -1.68 5.09
C PHE A 51 2.73 -1.63 5.44
N GLY A 52 2.34 -2.33 6.51
CA GLY A 52 0.95 -2.54 6.88
C GLY A 52 0.29 -3.60 5.99
N CYS A 53 0.86 -4.81 5.95
CA CYS A 53 0.39 -5.88 5.05
C CYS A 53 -0.96 -6.50 5.46
N GLY A 54 -1.46 -6.19 6.66
CA GLY A 54 -2.72 -6.69 7.17
C GLY A 54 -2.81 -8.22 7.13
N ASP A 55 -3.97 -8.72 6.74
CA ASP A 55 -4.29 -10.15 6.66
C ASP A 55 -3.72 -10.88 5.42
N GLY A 56 -2.84 -10.21 4.66
CA GLY A 56 -2.09 -10.81 3.56
C GLY A 56 -2.85 -11.02 2.25
N TYR A 57 -4.02 -10.41 2.06
CA TYR A 57 -4.77 -10.58 0.81
C TYR A 57 -3.98 -10.09 -0.41
N LEU A 58 -3.33 -8.92 -0.32
CA LEU A 58 -2.50 -8.40 -1.41
C LEU A 58 -1.19 -9.19 -1.55
N ALA A 59 -0.63 -9.68 -0.43
CA ALA A 59 0.53 -10.58 -0.43
C ALA A 59 0.30 -11.80 -1.31
N GLN A 60 -0.86 -12.45 -1.17
CA GLN A 60 -1.24 -13.60 -1.99
C GLN A 60 -1.20 -13.26 -3.49
N LEU A 61 -1.70 -12.09 -3.89
CA LEU A 61 -1.70 -11.68 -5.30
C LEU A 61 -0.27 -11.39 -5.82
N PHE A 62 0.59 -10.78 -5.02
CA PHE A 62 1.99 -10.56 -5.40
C PHE A 62 2.72 -11.88 -5.61
N VAL A 63 2.59 -12.82 -4.65
CA VAL A 63 3.27 -14.12 -4.73
C VAL A 63 2.75 -14.94 -5.92
N GLN A 64 1.43 -14.96 -6.15
CA GLN A 64 0.84 -15.57 -7.36
C GLN A 64 1.34 -14.93 -8.66
N GLY A 65 1.66 -13.64 -8.63
CA GLY A 65 2.29 -12.91 -9.74
C GLY A 65 3.78 -13.19 -9.92
N GLY A 66 4.38 -14.05 -9.10
CA GLY A 66 5.80 -14.43 -9.17
C GLY A 66 6.77 -13.41 -8.54
N PHE A 67 6.30 -12.55 -7.64
CA PHE A 67 7.13 -11.59 -6.92
C PHE A 67 7.66 -12.18 -5.60
N HIS A 68 8.88 -11.83 -5.22
CA HIS A 68 9.39 -12.10 -3.88
C HIS A 68 8.80 -11.08 -2.90
N TYR A 69 7.97 -11.54 -1.98
CA TYR A 69 7.20 -10.65 -1.13
C TYR A 69 7.62 -10.76 0.34
N ARG A 70 7.68 -9.58 0.99
CA ARG A 70 7.83 -9.43 2.44
C ARG A 70 6.75 -8.51 2.99
N GLY A 71 5.92 -9.00 3.93
CA GLY A 71 4.91 -8.22 4.62
C GLY A 71 5.37 -7.79 6.01
N LEU A 72 5.11 -6.54 6.36
CA LEU A 72 5.38 -5.97 7.67
C LEU A 72 4.08 -5.40 8.23
N ASP A 73 3.75 -5.75 9.47
CA ASP A 73 2.56 -5.20 10.15
C ASP A 73 2.84 -4.99 11.63
N LEU A 74 2.14 -4.03 12.24
CA LEU A 74 2.23 -3.77 13.66
C LEU A 74 1.54 -4.87 14.50
N SER A 75 0.51 -5.51 13.94
CA SER A 75 -0.33 -6.51 14.60
C SER A 75 0.23 -7.92 14.39
N PRO A 76 0.71 -8.60 15.44
CA PRO A 76 1.13 -10.00 15.33
C PRO A 76 0.01 -10.91 14.86
N ARG A 77 -1.25 -10.58 15.17
CA ARG A 77 -2.39 -11.39 14.76
C ARG A 77 -2.70 -11.23 13.26
N MET A 78 -2.53 -10.02 12.70
CA MET A 78 -2.58 -9.82 11.24
C MET A 78 -1.53 -10.66 10.54
N VAL A 79 -0.29 -10.64 11.03
CA VAL A 79 0.80 -11.45 10.50
C VAL A 79 0.45 -12.94 10.53
N ALA A 80 -0.06 -13.45 11.64
CA ALA A 80 -0.46 -14.86 11.76
C ALA A 80 -1.61 -15.22 10.79
N VAL A 81 -2.56 -14.30 10.52
CA VAL A 81 -3.62 -14.51 9.52
C VAL A 81 -3.02 -14.53 8.12
N ALA A 82 -2.11 -13.60 7.80
CA ALA A 82 -1.43 -13.54 6.51
C ALA A 82 -0.65 -14.82 6.21
N GLU A 83 0.10 -15.35 7.19
CA GLU A 83 0.83 -16.61 7.07
C GLU A 83 -0.11 -17.77 6.80
N ARG A 84 -1.22 -17.89 7.54
CA ARG A 84 -2.22 -18.94 7.31
C ARG A 84 -2.89 -18.82 5.93
N ARG A 85 -3.20 -17.60 5.49
CA ARG A 85 -3.78 -17.34 4.16
C ARG A 85 -2.87 -17.85 3.05
N LEU A 86 -1.58 -17.56 3.13
CA LEU A 86 -0.63 -18.01 2.11
C LEU A 86 -0.40 -19.52 2.18
N ALA A 87 -0.25 -20.08 3.37
CA ALA A 87 -0.11 -21.53 3.56
C ALA A 87 -1.31 -22.30 2.99
N ALA A 88 -2.54 -21.83 3.22
CA ALA A 88 -3.75 -22.43 2.65
C ALA A 88 -3.81 -22.36 1.11
N ALA A 89 -3.08 -21.45 0.49
CA ALA A 89 -2.92 -21.34 -0.97
C ALA A 89 -1.64 -22.00 -1.50
N GLU A 90 -0.91 -22.73 -0.66
CA GLU A 90 0.39 -23.36 -0.98
C GLU A 90 1.45 -22.34 -1.48
N LEU A 91 1.38 -21.11 -0.97
CA LEU A 91 2.28 -20.03 -1.30
C LEU A 91 3.22 -19.71 -0.14
N THR A 92 4.39 -19.15 -0.45
CA THR A 92 5.40 -18.80 0.54
C THR A 92 5.77 -17.32 0.43
N ALA A 93 5.77 -16.63 1.57
CA ALA A 93 6.28 -15.27 1.71
C ALA A 93 6.88 -15.08 3.12
N SER A 94 7.55 -13.96 3.33
CA SER A 94 8.09 -13.61 4.64
C SER A 94 7.18 -12.55 5.29
N PHE A 95 6.81 -12.76 6.54
CA PHE A 95 6.05 -11.80 7.33
C PHE A 95 6.79 -11.47 8.63
N LEU A 96 6.61 -10.25 9.13
CA LEU A 96 7.21 -9.82 10.39
C LEU A 96 6.26 -8.85 11.12
N ALA A 97 5.96 -9.17 12.37
CA ALA A 97 5.28 -8.26 13.28
C ALA A 97 6.29 -7.24 13.81
N VAL A 98 6.16 -5.96 13.40
CA VAL A 98 7.14 -4.92 13.74
C VAL A 98 6.49 -3.55 13.75
N ASP A 99 6.95 -2.68 14.66
CA ASP A 99 6.66 -1.25 14.60
C ASP A 99 7.48 -0.62 13.45
N ILE A 100 6.79 -0.19 12.41
CA ILE A 100 7.39 0.37 11.20
C ILE A 100 8.15 1.67 11.51
N ASP A 101 7.76 2.44 12.53
CA ASP A 101 8.50 3.63 12.98
C ASP A 101 9.94 3.30 13.36
N GLN A 102 10.19 2.08 13.82
CA GLN A 102 11.52 1.63 14.26
C GLN A 102 12.23 0.77 13.19
N LEU A 103 11.57 0.56 12.06
CA LEU A 103 12.08 -0.34 11.02
C LEU A 103 13.37 0.21 10.37
N SER A 104 14.33 -0.68 10.20
CA SER A 104 15.46 -0.50 9.28
C SER A 104 15.48 -1.67 8.30
N LEU A 105 15.43 -1.37 7.02
CA LEU A 105 15.66 -2.39 5.99
C LEU A 105 17.16 -2.73 6.01
N THR A 106 17.47 -4.01 5.96
CA THR A 106 18.85 -4.51 5.96
C THR A 106 19.29 -5.02 4.58
N GLN A 107 18.32 -5.22 3.69
CA GLN A 107 18.57 -5.71 2.33
C GLN A 107 17.77 -4.87 1.33
N PRO A 108 18.36 -4.59 0.15
CA PRO A 108 17.65 -3.88 -0.90
C PRO A 108 16.46 -4.66 -1.43
N VAL A 109 15.39 -3.92 -1.78
CA VAL A 109 14.18 -4.41 -2.43
C VAL A 109 13.90 -3.60 -3.69
N ASP A 110 13.21 -4.18 -4.67
CA ASP A 110 12.90 -3.49 -5.92
C ASP A 110 11.79 -2.46 -5.71
N ALA A 111 10.79 -2.77 -4.90
CA ALA A 111 9.74 -1.82 -4.57
C ALA A 111 9.29 -1.90 -3.10
N ALA A 112 8.84 -0.76 -2.61
CA ALA A 112 8.09 -0.66 -1.37
C ALA A 112 6.65 -0.23 -1.67
N VAL A 113 5.68 -0.84 -0.98
CA VAL A 113 4.28 -0.46 -1.09
C VAL A 113 3.66 -0.30 0.29
N SER A 114 2.67 0.59 0.40
CA SER A 114 1.82 0.68 1.59
C SER A 114 0.43 1.15 1.18
N TYR A 115 -0.57 0.44 1.63
CA TYR A 115 -1.95 0.73 1.26
C TYR A 115 -2.80 0.95 2.51
N MET A 116 -4.02 1.42 2.33
CA MET A 116 -4.99 1.75 3.39
C MET A 116 -4.66 2.99 4.21
N GLY A 117 -3.85 3.90 3.67
CA GLY A 117 -3.40 5.08 4.38
C GLY A 117 -2.47 4.77 5.55
N ALA A 118 -2.02 3.53 5.69
CA ALA A 118 -1.25 3.06 6.83
C ALA A 118 0.01 3.90 7.03
N PHE A 119 0.74 4.19 5.95
CA PHE A 119 2.00 4.91 5.99
C PHE A 119 1.86 6.32 6.62
N PHE A 120 0.92 7.13 6.14
CA PHE A 120 0.76 8.51 6.60
C PHE A 120 -0.18 8.67 7.80
N THR A 121 -0.87 7.62 8.22
CA THR A 121 -1.79 7.65 9.36
C THR A 121 -1.14 7.18 10.65
N PHE A 122 -0.36 6.11 10.59
CA PHE A 122 0.16 5.43 11.77
C PHE A 122 1.65 5.67 12.02
N ILE A 123 2.41 6.10 11.01
CA ILE A 123 3.82 6.44 11.18
C ILE A 123 3.93 7.84 11.81
N HIS A 124 4.70 7.92 12.89
CA HIS A 124 4.86 9.16 13.64
C HIS A 124 5.65 10.21 12.83
N ASP A 125 6.76 9.79 12.22
CA ASP A 125 7.60 10.63 11.38
C ASP A 125 7.82 9.96 10.01
N PRO A 126 6.89 10.15 9.06
CA PRO A 126 6.98 9.55 7.74
C PRO A 126 8.22 9.99 6.94
N LEU A 127 8.69 11.25 7.13
CA LEU A 127 9.85 11.75 6.40
C LEU A 127 11.13 11.02 6.86
N THR A 128 11.37 10.92 8.14
CA THR A 128 12.52 10.19 8.68
C THR A 128 12.50 8.72 8.27
N LEU A 129 11.32 8.09 8.27
CA LEU A 129 11.21 6.71 7.76
C LEU A 129 11.55 6.63 6.28
N LEU A 130 10.98 7.52 5.45
CA LEU A 130 11.27 7.56 4.01
C LEU A 130 12.76 7.71 3.72
N GLN A 131 13.45 8.62 4.42
CA GLN A 131 14.90 8.82 4.30
C GLN A 131 15.69 7.57 4.70
N ARG A 132 15.27 6.89 5.76
CA ARG A 132 15.92 5.67 6.27
C ARG A 132 15.78 4.48 5.32
N ILE A 133 14.61 4.32 4.68
CA ILE A 133 14.36 3.18 3.77
C ILE A 133 14.80 3.46 2.33
N ARG A 134 14.90 4.75 1.92
CA ARG A 134 15.24 5.13 0.53
C ARG A 134 16.49 4.46 -0.03
N PRO A 135 17.62 4.33 0.72
CA PRO A 135 18.83 3.66 0.22
C PRO A 135 18.61 2.19 -0.13
N TYR A 136 17.57 1.56 0.39
CA TYR A 136 17.26 0.15 0.16
C TYR A 136 16.20 -0.07 -0.93
N ILE A 137 15.63 0.99 -1.52
CA ILE A 137 14.65 0.89 -2.60
C ILE A 137 15.37 1.04 -3.94
N ARG A 138 15.28 0.05 -4.83
CA ARG A 138 15.95 0.06 -6.12
C ARG A 138 15.17 0.72 -7.25
N LYS A 139 13.84 0.59 -7.26
CA LYS A 139 13.01 1.06 -8.37
C LYS A 139 12.01 2.11 -7.94
N LYS A 140 11.15 1.82 -6.97
CA LYS A 140 10.05 2.73 -6.60
C LYS A 140 9.43 2.46 -5.24
N ILE A 141 8.72 3.49 -4.76
CA ILE A 141 7.77 3.38 -3.66
C ILE A 141 6.36 3.75 -4.14
N ILE A 142 5.33 3.04 -3.68
CA ILE A 142 3.93 3.42 -3.88
C ILE A 142 3.22 3.37 -2.52
N VAL A 143 2.69 4.51 -2.12
CA VAL A 143 1.97 4.65 -0.86
C VAL A 143 0.62 5.31 -1.10
N ASP A 144 -0.39 4.93 -0.34
CA ASP A 144 -1.64 5.64 -0.39
C ASP A 144 -1.78 6.66 0.74
N LEU A 145 -2.65 7.62 0.52
CA LEU A 145 -2.94 8.72 1.41
C LEU A 145 -4.46 8.91 1.51
N ASN A 146 -4.97 8.98 2.72
CA ASN A 146 -6.32 9.50 2.93
C ASN A 146 -6.31 11.02 2.64
N PRO A 147 -6.99 11.50 1.59
CA PRO A 147 -6.95 12.92 1.21
C PRO A 147 -7.60 13.85 2.23
N ARG A 148 -8.32 13.29 3.24
CA ARG A 148 -8.93 14.02 4.36
C ARG A 148 -8.11 13.89 5.66
N GLY A 149 -6.95 13.25 5.60
CA GLY A 149 -6.05 13.07 6.73
C GLY A 149 -5.27 14.35 7.07
N ARG A 150 -4.40 14.24 8.07
CA ARG A 150 -3.55 15.36 8.53
C ARG A 150 -2.51 15.80 7.50
N ILE A 151 -2.04 14.87 6.66
CA ILE A 151 -1.01 15.14 5.65
C ILE A 151 -1.71 15.41 4.33
N THR A 152 -1.41 16.56 3.73
CA THR A 152 -1.94 16.95 2.42
C THR A 152 -1.18 16.26 1.29
N ILE A 153 -1.79 16.19 0.09
CA ILE A 153 -1.12 15.65 -1.10
C ILE A 153 0.20 16.37 -1.40
N PRO A 154 0.26 17.73 -1.42
CA PRO A 154 1.52 18.43 -1.61
C PRO A 154 2.57 18.07 -0.57
N ASN A 155 2.22 18.05 0.72
CA ASN A 155 3.16 17.71 1.78
C ASN A 155 3.70 16.28 1.64
N ALA A 156 2.85 15.31 1.30
CA ALA A 156 3.27 13.94 1.08
C ALA A 156 4.22 13.81 -0.14
N MET A 157 3.95 14.55 -1.23
CA MET A 157 4.84 14.61 -2.38
C MET A 157 6.20 15.25 -2.03
N ASP A 158 6.19 16.32 -1.24
CA ASP A 158 7.43 16.99 -0.81
C ASP A 158 8.25 16.11 0.13
N MET A 159 7.62 15.33 1.01
CA MET A 159 8.31 14.32 1.83
C MET A 159 9.02 13.27 0.96
N LEU A 160 8.36 12.76 -0.09
CA LEU A 160 8.98 11.81 -1.02
C LEU A 160 10.19 12.43 -1.74
N LYS A 161 10.06 13.66 -2.25
CA LYS A 161 11.17 14.38 -2.89
C LYS A 161 12.33 14.63 -1.91
N THR A 162 12.02 15.11 -0.72
CA THR A 162 13.03 15.38 0.33
C THR A 162 13.76 14.11 0.76
N ALA A 163 13.09 12.96 0.70
CA ALA A 163 13.70 11.67 0.96
C ALA A 163 14.54 11.14 -0.20
N GLY A 164 14.62 11.85 -1.33
CA GLY A 164 15.43 11.49 -2.49
C GLY A 164 14.74 10.59 -3.50
N PHE A 165 13.40 10.57 -3.53
CA PHE A 165 12.66 9.97 -4.62
C PHE A 165 12.42 10.98 -5.73
N GLU A 166 12.50 10.49 -6.97
CA GLU A 166 12.29 11.26 -8.19
C GLU A 166 10.98 10.87 -8.87
N ASN A 167 10.62 11.60 -9.94
CA ASN A 167 9.39 11.34 -10.70
C ASN A 167 8.15 11.19 -9.80
N VAL A 168 8.11 11.98 -8.72
CA VAL A 168 7.03 11.94 -7.74
C VAL A 168 5.72 12.38 -8.38
N ALA A 169 4.74 11.51 -8.34
CA ALA A 169 3.44 11.72 -8.93
C ALA A 169 2.32 11.16 -8.05
N TRP A 170 1.10 11.63 -8.28
CA TRP A 170 -0.06 11.11 -7.59
C TRP A 170 -1.23 10.87 -8.54
N ARG A 171 -2.16 10.02 -8.13
CA ARG A 171 -3.42 9.78 -8.82
C ARG A 171 -4.57 9.55 -7.82
N PRO A 172 -5.79 10.00 -8.14
CA PRO A 172 -6.95 9.77 -7.30
C PRO A 172 -7.40 8.31 -7.38
N PHE A 173 -8.12 7.87 -6.34
CA PHE A 173 -8.94 6.67 -6.31
C PHE A 173 -10.40 7.08 -6.15
N PHE A 174 -11.22 6.70 -7.12
CA PHE A 174 -12.66 7.02 -7.14
C PHE A 174 -13.54 5.83 -6.76
N VAL A 175 -12.98 4.63 -6.66
CA VAL A 175 -13.73 3.45 -6.23
C VAL A 175 -13.92 3.51 -4.71
N PRO A 176 -15.18 3.50 -4.24
CA PRO A 176 -15.47 3.54 -2.81
C PRO A 176 -15.09 2.22 -2.12
N VAL A 177 -14.54 2.34 -0.89
CA VAL A 177 -14.13 1.18 -0.09
C VAL A 177 -15.35 0.41 0.43
N THR A 178 -16.35 1.11 0.96
CA THR A 178 -17.47 0.52 1.72
C THR A 178 -18.74 0.29 0.91
N MET A 179 -18.82 0.78 -0.33
CA MET A 179 -20.00 0.65 -1.19
C MET A 179 -19.76 -0.34 -2.31
N LYS A 180 -20.58 -1.38 -2.38
CA LYS A 180 -20.54 -2.35 -3.48
C LYS A 180 -21.07 -1.73 -4.76
N LEU A 181 -20.33 -1.88 -5.85
CA LEU A 181 -20.69 -1.36 -7.17
C LEU A 181 -20.71 -2.47 -8.22
N PRO A 182 -21.53 -2.33 -9.27
CA PRO A 182 -21.50 -3.22 -10.42
C PRO A 182 -20.13 -3.15 -11.15
N ALA A 183 -19.71 -4.24 -11.76
CA ALA A 183 -18.42 -4.34 -12.44
C ALA A 183 -18.19 -3.24 -13.51
N ALA A 184 -19.24 -2.86 -14.24
CA ALA A 184 -19.16 -1.78 -15.23
C ALA A 184 -18.80 -0.43 -14.56
N ALA A 185 -19.46 -0.08 -13.45
CA ALA A 185 -19.16 1.14 -12.70
C ALA A 185 -17.73 1.15 -12.14
N LEU A 186 -17.27 0.01 -11.58
CA LEU A 186 -15.90 -0.13 -11.10
C LEU A 186 -14.87 0.12 -12.19
N ARG A 187 -15.09 -0.46 -13.38
CA ARG A 187 -14.21 -0.27 -14.56
C ARG A 187 -14.20 1.18 -15.02
N THR A 188 -15.36 1.82 -15.14
CA THR A 188 -15.48 3.22 -15.55
C THR A 188 -14.75 4.14 -14.57
N LEU A 189 -15.00 4.01 -13.26
CA LEU A 189 -14.32 4.82 -12.25
C LEU A 189 -12.80 4.62 -12.29
N SER A 190 -12.35 3.39 -12.44
CA SER A 190 -10.92 3.07 -12.54
C SER A 190 -10.25 3.69 -13.78
N LEU A 191 -10.94 3.74 -14.92
CA LEU A 191 -10.45 4.43 -16.14
C LEU A 191 -10.38 5.95 -15.92
N CYS A 192 -11.38 6.53 -15.26
CA CYS A 192 -11.41 7.94 -14.90
C CYS A 192 -10.22 8.38 -14.03
N GLU A 193 -9.69 7.50 -13.17
CA GLU A 193 -8.52 7.80 -12.34
C GLU A 193 -7.24 8.09 -13.13
N GLY A 194 -7.15 7.59 -14.36
CA GLY A 194 -6.06 7.88 -15.29
C GLY A 194 -6.14 9.24 -15.96
N VAL A 195 -7.31 9.90 -15.94
CA VAL A 195 -7.58 11.15 -16.66
C VAL A 195 -7.05 12.36 -15.86
N PRO A 196 -6.06 13.12 -16.39
CA PRO A 196 -5.41 14.19 -15.62
C PRO A 196 -6.35 15.29 -15.12
N VAL A 197 -7.34 15.69 -15.93
CA VAL A 197 -8.29 16.76 -15.55
C VAL A 197 -9.15 16.38 -14.35
N LEU A 198 -9.41 15.09 -14.13
CA LEU A 198 -10.20 14.62 -13.00
C LEU A 198 -9.43 14.67 -11.66
N ARG A 199 -8.12 14.94 -11.69
CA ARG A 199 -7.34 15.23 -10.50
C ARG A 199 -7.79 16.51 -9.80
N SER A 200 -8.36 17.47 -10.54
CA SER A 200 -8.90 18.72 -9.98
C SER A 200 -10.25 18.59 -9.28
N LEU A 201 -10.90 17.43 -9.39
CA LEU A 201 -12.16 17.19 -8.68
C LEU A 201 -11.99 17.40 -7.15
N PRO A 202 -13.05 17.89 -6.47
CA PRO A 202 -13.03 18.10 -5.03
C PRO A 202 -12.59 16.86 -4.25
N LEU A 203 -11.90 17.06 -3.13
CA LEU A 203 -11.40 15.96 -2.28
C LEU A 203 -12.50 14.99 -1.81
N ARG A 204 -13.75 15.48 -1.65
CA ARG A 204 -14.90 14.64 -1.26
C ARG A 204 -15.23 13.51 -2.26
N TRP A 205 -14.77 13.64 -3.51
CA TRP A 205 -14.97 12.64 -4.58
C TRP A 205 -13.83 11.63 -4.66
N LYS A 206 -12.72 11.88 -3.95
CA LYS A 206 -11.55 11.01 -3.90
C LYS A 206 -11.64 10.18 -2.63
N PHE A 207 -11.81 8.88 -2.76
CA PHE A 207 -11.86 7.98 -1.59
C PHE A 207 -10.46 7.75 -1.03
N ASN A 208 -9.47 7.72 -1.90
CA ASN A 208 -8.06 7.62 -1.56
C ASN A 208 -7.19 8.27 -2.64
N VAL A 209 -5.93 8.44 -2.37
CA VAL A 209 -4.92 8.95 -3.31
C VAL A 209 -3.71 8.04 -3.25
N LEU A 210 -3.22 7.60 -4.42
CA LEU A 210 -1.92 6.95 -4.51
C LEU A 210 -0.84 7.95 -4.85
N LEU A 211 0.30 7.84 -4.18
CA LEU A 211 1.54 8.54 -4.50
C LEU A 211 2.59 7.54 -4.95
N LYS A 212 3.40 7.95 -5.88
CA LYS A 212 4.54 7.21 -6.40
C LYS A 212 5.79 8.07 -6.29
N GLY A 213 6.91 7.48 -5.89
CA GLY A 213 8.25 8.01 -6.06
C GLY A 213 9.15 6.96 -6.69
N GLU A 214 10.06 7.36 -7.56
CA GLU A 214 11.01 6.47 -8.25
C GLU A 214 12.42 6.69 -7.74
N VAL A 215 13.27 5.72 -7.99
CA VAL A 215 14.70 5.75 -7.72
C VAL A 215 15.42 5.73 -9.06
N ASP A 216 16.35 6.61 -9.29
CA ASP A 216 17.21 6.61 -10.48
C ASP A 216 18.23 5.47 -10.50
#